data_cd9ee245c702bcf9c504d0dca88b00e2
#
_entry.id   cd9ee245c702bcf9c504d0dca88b00e2
#
_cell.length_a   1.000
_cell.length_b   1.000
_cell.length_c   1.000
_cell.angle_alpha   90.00
_cell.angle_beta   90.00
_cell.angle_gamma   90.00
#
_symmetry.space_group_name_H-M   'P 1'
#
loop_
_entity.id
_entity.type
_entity.pdbx_description
1 polymer ?
#
loop_
_entity_poly.entity_id
_entity_poly.type
_entity_poly.pdbx_seq_one_letter_code
_entity_poly.pdbx_strand_id
1 'polypeptide(L)'
;MIKEIKIYDEIIEVTNKNLVMIIAKSHTCSSCNTIANTMDNNMKHFDKIEKFNVFVDDNDRFRGEFLIFSVPTVLIFSEGKELLRQSRYFDYAKIDRLIEMFSS
;
A
#
# COMPACT_ATOMS: atom_id res chain seq x y z
N MET A 1 -5.51 10.49 7.16
CA MET A 1 -6.16 9.22 7.53
C MET A 1 -6.18 8.27 6.34
N ILE A 2 -5.87 7.00 6.59
CA ILE A 2 -5.82 6.00 5.52
C ILE A 2 -7.19 5.37 5.38
N LYS A 3 -7.76 5.44 4.17
CA LYS A 3 -9.09 4.88 3.90
C LYS A 3 -9.00 3.39 3.64
N GLU A 4 -10.02 2.65 4.08
CA GLU A 4 -10.18 1.24 3.75
C GLU A 4 -10.99 1.10 2.47
N ILE A 5 -10.58 0.22 1.56
CA ILE A 5 -11.34 -0.12 0.36
C ILE A 5 -11.73 -1.57 0.44
N LYS A 6 -13.01 -1.87 0.23
CA LYS A 6 -13.55 -3.24 0.32
C LYS A 6 -13.95 -3.82 -1.03
N ILE A 7 -14.31 -2.99 -1.99
CA ILE A 7 -14.83 -3.44 -3.28
C ILE A 7 -13.71 -3.54 -4.29
N TYR A 8 -13.58 -4.69 -4.94
CA TYR A 8 -12.49 -4.96 -5.88
C TYR A 8 -12.43 -3.93 -7.01
N ASP A 9 -13.56 -3.56 -7.59
CA ASP A 9 -13.58 -2.58 -8.69
C ASP A 9 -13.05 -1.22 -8.24
N GLU A 10 -13.30 -0.84 -7.00
CA GLU A 10 -12.75 0.40 -6.44
C GLU A 10 -11.24 0.30 -6.26
N ILE A 11 -10.74 -0.89 -5.90
CA ILE A 11 -9.29 -1.10 -5.78
C ILE A 11 -8.63 -0.88 -7.14
N ILE A 12 -9.24 -1.42 -8.21
CA ILE A 12 -8.71 -1.23 -9.56
C ILE A 12 -8.71 0.26 -9.94
N GLU A 13 -9.79 0.97 -9.66
CA GLU A 13 -9.86 2.41 -9.93
C GLU A 13 -8.75 3.18 -9.22
N VAL A 14 -8.50 2.83 -7.97
CA VAL A 14 -7.46 3.47 -7.16
C VAL A 14 -6.07 3.24 -7.75
N THR A 15 -5.79 2.03 -8.26
CA THR A 15 -4.48 1.74 -8.86
C THR A 15 -4.22 2.55 -10.11
N ASN A 16 -5.26 3.11 -10.73
CA ASN A 16 -5.11 3.93 -11.95
C ASN A 16 -4.84 5.40 -11.65
N LYS A 17 -4.79 5.79 -10.38
CA LYS A 17 -4.45 7.15 -9.99
C LYS A 17 -2.98 7.46 -10.32
N ASN A 18 -2.64 8.74 -10.29
CA ASN A 18 -1.31 9.19 -10.64
C ASN A 18 -0.23 8.61 -9.73
N LEU A 19 -0.48 8.54 -8.43
CA LEU A 19 0.40 7.88 -7.47
C LEU A 19 -0.40 7.48 -6.26
N VAL A 20 -0.34 6.21 -5.88
CA VAL A 20 -1.13 5.70 -4.76
C VAL A 20 -0.40 4.55 -4.06
N MET A 21 -0.57 4.47 -2.75
CA MET A 21 -0.06 3.37 -1.95
C MET A 21 -1.23 2.50 -1.48
N ILE A 22 -1.09 1.19 -1.64
CA ILE A 22 -2.04 0.22 -1.08
C ILE A 22 -1.29 -0.58 -0.03
N ILE A 23 -1.87 -0.66 1.16
CA ILE A 23 -1.34 -1.47 2.26
C ILE A 23 -2.27 -2.67 2.40
N ALA A 24 -1.77 -3.84 2.01
CA ALA A 24 -2.50 -5.09 2.15
C ALA A 24 -2.33 -5.61 3.57
N LYS A 25 -3.44 -5.86 4.26
CA LYS A 25 -3.47 -6.20 5.68
C LYS A 25 -4.37 -7.41 5.93
N SER A 26 -4.31 -7.91 7.16
CA SER A 26 -5.22 -8.94 7.66
C SER A 26 -5.71 -8.48 9.03
N HIS A 27 -6.93 -8.86 9.39
CA HIS A 27 -7.50 -8.50 10.69
C HIS A 27 -6.79 -9.18 11.86
N THR A 28 -6.09 -10.29 11.59
CA THR A 28 -5.36 -11.04 12.63
C THR A 28 -3.88 -10.74 12.66
N CYS A 29 -3.40 -9.82 11.84
CA CYS A 29 -1.98 -9.49 11.71
C CYS A 29 -1.63 -8.33 12.63
N SER A 30 -0.89 -8.60 13.72
CA SER A 30 -0.51 -7.54 14.66
C SER A 30 0.45 -6.53 14.07
N SER A 31 1.39 -6.97 13.23
CA SER A 31 2.34 -6.04 12.60
C SER A 31 1.68 -5.13 11.57
N CYS A 32 0.51 -5.53 11.03
CA CYS A 32 -0.25 -4.68 10.12
C CYS A 32 -0.80 -3.43 10.81
N ASN A 33 -1.00 -3.49 12.13
CA ASN A 33 -1.56 -2.38 12.88
C ASN A 33 -0.55 -1.26 13.10
N THR A 34 0.74 -1.55 12.97
CA THR A 34 1.80 -0.58 13.25
C THR A 34 2.54 -0.10 12.01
N ILE A 35 2.31 -0.74 10.85
CA ILE A 35 3.10 -0.45 9.65
C ILE A 35 2.98 1.01 9.21
N ALA A 36 1.79 1.57 9.25
CA ALA A 36 1.58 2.95 8.84
C ALA A 36 2.34 3.93 9.74
N ASN A 37 2.27 3.71 11.06
CA ASN A 37 3.02 4.56 11.99
C ASN A 37 4.52 4.42 11.81
N THR A 38 4.98 3.19 11.54
CA THR A 38 6.40 2.95 11.31
C THR A 38 6.87 3.67 10.05
N MET A 39 6.08 3.63 8.98
CA MET A 39 6.40 4.36 7.76
C MET A 39 6.42 5.88 8.01
N ASP A 40 5.42 6.39 8.70
CA ASP A 40 5.33 7.82 9.00
C ASP A 40 6.55 8.29 9.79
N ASN A 41 7.00 7.48 10.77
CA ASN A 41 8.14 7.84 11.61
C ASN A 41 9.49 7.73 10.88
N ASN A 42 9.55 6.96 9.79
CA ASN A 42 10.81 6.70 9.08
C ASN A 42 10.89 7.32 7.69
N MET A 43 9.85 8.05 7.28
CA MET A 43 9.78 8.64 5.95
C MET A 43 9.45 10.12 6.05
N LYS A 44 9.97 10.90 5.12
CA LYS A 44 9.74 12.34 5.06
C LYS A 44 8.52 12.73 4.23
N HIS A 45 8.15 11.87 3.28
CA HIS A 45 7.13 12.21 2.29
C HIS A 45 5.89 11.32 2.39
N PHE A 46 5.73 10.62 3.52
CA PHE A 46 4.61 9.70 3.71
C PHE A 46 3.25 10.38 3.57
N ASP A 47 3.16 11.62 4.01
CA ASP A 47 1.92 12.41 3.92
C ASP A 47 1.60 12.87 2.50
N LYS A 48 2.55 12.78 1.57
CA LYS A 48 2.38 13.27 0.20
C LYS A 48 1.77 12.26 -0.76
N ILE A 49 1.63 11.01 -0.34
CA ILE A 49 1.02 9.97 -1.16
C ILE A 49 -0.34 9.58 -0.61
N GLU A 50 -1.29 9.39 -1.50
CA GLU A 50 -2.61 8.90 -1.12
C GLU A 50 -2.50 7.43 -0.74
N LYS A 51 -3.12 7.03 0.38
CA LYS A 51 -2.92 5.70 0.96
C LYS A 51 -4.25 5.02 1.22
N PHE A 52 -4.30 3.71 0.96
CA PHE A 52 -5.49 2.91 1.19
C PHE A 52 -5.13 1.59 1.85
N ASN A 53 -5.96 1.14 2.79
CA ASN A 53 -5.87 -0.18 3.38
C ASN A 53 -6.82 -1.13 2.66
N VAL A 54 -6.32 -2.35 2.37
CA VAL A 54 -7.17 -3.42 1.85
C VAL A 54 -6.94 -4.67 2.70
N PHE A 55 -8.00 -5.20 3.30
CA PHE A 55 -7.91 -6.41 4.10
C PHE A 55 -8.11 -7.63 3.21
N VAL A 56 -7.09 -8.48 3.14
CA VAL A 56 -7.11 -9.64 2.25
C VAL A 56 -8.14 -10.68 2.68
N ASP A 57 -8.44 -10.77 3.99
CA ASP A 57 -9.46 -11.69 4.50
C ASP A 57 -10.88 -11.29 4.05
N ASP A 58 -11.08 -10.04 3.67
CA ASP A 58 -12.37 -9.55 3.16
C ASP A 58 -12.42 -9.53 1.63
N ASN A 59 -11.32 -9.86 0.95
CA ASN A 59 -11.25 -9.71 -0.50
C ASN A 59 -10.33 -10.73 -1.14
N ASP A 60 -10.85 -11.95 -1.33
CA ASP A 60 -10.10 -13.05 -1.94
C ASP A 60 -9.64 -12.72 -3.36
N ARG A 61 -10.46 -11.98 -4.10
CA ARG A 61 -10.12 -11.61 -5.47
C ARG A 61 -8.89 -10.71 -5.51
N PHE A 62 -8.85 -9.71 -4.63
CA PHE A 62 -7.68 -8.84 -4.51
C PHE A 62 -6.43 -9.67 -4.18
N ARG A 63 -6.56 -10.55 -3.18
CA ARG A 63 -5.44 -11.37 -2.75
C ARG A 63 -4.88 -12.22 -3.90
N GLY A 64 -5.77 -12.85 -4.67
CA GLY A 64 -5.37 -13.70 -5.78
C GLY A 64 -4.84 -12.93 -6.98
N GLU A 65 -5.56 -11.89 -7.40
CA GLU A 65 -5.20 -11.13 -8.60
C GLU A 65 -3.93 -10.29 -8.39
N PHE A 66 -3.73 -9.77 -7.18
CA PHE A 66 -2.55 -8.95 -6.86
C PHE A 66 -1.41 -9.78 -6.29
N LEU A 67 -1.59 -11.10 -6.16
CA LEU A 67 -0.56 -12.04 -5.70
C LEU A 67 -0.01 -11.64 -4.33
N ILE A 68 -0.92 -11.46 -3.36
CA ILE A 68 -0.53 -11.11 -2.00
C ILE A 68 -0.32 -12.41 -1.21
N PHE A 69 0.93 -12.73 -0.93
CA PHE A 69 1.30 -13.99 -0.26
C PHE A 69 1.58 -13.82 1.22
N SER A 70 1.81 -12.60 1.66
CA SER A 70 2.06 -12.31 3.07
C SER A 70 1.55 -10.91 3.39
N VAL A 71 1.27 -10.64 4.67
CA VAL A 71 0.83 -9.33 5.12
C VAL A 71 1.71 -8.89 6.29
N PRO A 72 1.97 -7.59 6.45
CA PRO A 72 1.56 -6.54 5.52
C PRO A 72 2.38 -6.54 4.23
N THR A 73 1.76 -6.15 3.12
CA THR A 73 2.46 -5.88 1.87
C THR A 73 2.14 -4.44 1.46
N VAL A 74 3.18 -3.69 1.13
CA VAL A 74 3.04 -2.32 0.66
C VAL A 74 3.26 -2.30 -0.84
N LEU A 75 2.28 -1.75 -1.56
CA LEU A 75 2.30 -1.65 -3.02
C LEU A 75 2.17 -0.18 -3.40
N ILE A 76 2.92 0.26 -4.40
CA ILE A 76 2.77 1.60 -4.96
C ILE A 76 2.46 1.47 -6.44
N PHE A 77 1.40 2.13 -6.86
CA PHE A 77 0.93 2.14 -8.25
C PHE A 77 0.93 3.55 -8.81
N SER A 78 1.15 3.65 -10.10
CA SER A 78 0.94 4.88 -10.86
C SER A 78 0.32 4.51 -12.19
N GLU A 79 -0.88 5.03 -12.45
CA GLU A 79 -1.60 4.84 -13.70
C GLU A 79 -1.73 3.37 -14.09
N GLY A 80 -2.06 2.54 -13.12
CA GLY A 80 -2.27 1.10 -13.30
C GLY A 80 -1.01 0.26 -13.27
N LYS A 81 0.16 0.88 -13.14
CA LYS A 81 1.43 0.16 -13.15
C LYS A 81 1.99 0.03 -11.74
N GLU A 82 2.35 -1.18 -11.35
CA GLU A 82 2.99 -1.42 -10.07
C GLU A 82 4.45 -0.94 -10.13
N LEU A 83 4.78 0.03 -9.28
CA LEU A 83 6.12 0.61 -9.23
C LEU A 83 6.99 0.00 -8.15
N LEU A 84 6.36 -0.47 -7.06
CA LEU A 84 7.08 -0.98 -5.92
C LEU A 84 6.20 -1.96 -5.16
N ARG A 85 6.84 -2.99 -4.60
CA ARG A 85 6.20 -3.98 -3.73
C ARG A 85 7.20 -4.40 -2.67
N GLN A 86 6.82 -4.28 -1.39
CA GLN A 86 7.63 -4.76 -0.29
C GLN A 86 6.75 -5.47 0.71
N SER A 87 7.22 -6.56 1.29
CA SER A 87 6.42 -7.33 2.23
C SER A 87 7.15 -7.71 3.52
N ARG A 88 8.26 -8.38 3.48
CA ARG A 88 8.93 -8.85 4.70
C ARG A 88 9.94 -7.86 5.23
N TYR A 89 10.67 -7.24 4.34
CA TYR A 89 11.68 -6.25 4.67
C TYR A 89 11.28 -4.94 4.03
N PHE A 90 11.10 -3.93 4.85
CA PHE A 90 10.64 -2.63 4.39
C PHE A 90 11.82 -1.66 4.34
N ASP A 91 12.19 -1.29 3.13
CA ASP A 91 13.20 -0.27 2.89
C ASP A 91 12.49 1.07 2.79
N TYR A 92 12.33 1.73 3.93
CA TYR A 92 11.58 2.98 4.01
C TYR A 92 12.24 4.09 3.20
N ALA A 93 13.57 4.10 3.13
CA ALA A 93 14.28 5.09 2.34
C ALA A 93 13.97 4.97 0.86
N LYS A 94 13.84 3.73 0.37
CA LYS A 94 13.49 3.48 -1.04
C LYS A 94 12.06 3.91 -1.32
N ILE A 95 11.14 3.58 -0.43
CA ILE A 95 9.74 3.99 -0.58
C ILE A 95 9.65 5.52 -0.59
N ASP A 96 10.32 6.16 0.34
CA ASP A 96 10.30 7.61 0.50
C ASP A 96 10.86 8.31 -0.73
N ARG A 97 11.96 7.78 -1.27
CA ARG A 97 12.58 8.34 -2.48
C ARG A 97 11.65 8.25 -3.68
N LEU A 98 10.93 7.13 -3.80
CA LEU A 98 9.99 6.97 -4.90
C LEU A 98 8.88 8.03 -4.82
N ILE A 99 8.34 8.24 -3.62
CA ILE A 99 7.30 9.25 -3.42
C ILE A 99 7.85 10.65 -3.76
N GLU A 100 9.05 10.95 -3.31
CA GLU A 100 9.68 12.25 -3.59
C GLU A 100 9.83 12.47 -5.09
N MET A 101 10.27 11.45 -5.82
CA MET A 101 10.47 11.55 -7.27
C MET A 101 9.18 11.88 -8.01
N PHE A 102 8.05 11.33 -7.56
CA PHE A 102 6.76 11.56 -8.21
C PHE A 102 6.05 12.81 -7.71
N SER A 103 6.51 13.39 -6.60
CA SER A 103 5.89 14.58 -5.99
C SER A 103 6.56 15.87 -6.39
N SER A 104 7.72 15.79 -7.00
CA SER A 104 8.50 16.97 -7.36
C SER A 104 8.10 17.54 -8.73
#